data_5f295608bccbe9f46444d45beb9fcf29
#
_entry.id   5f295608bccbe9f46444d45beb9fcf29
#
_cell.length_a   1.000
_cell.length_b   1.000
_cell.length_c   1.000
_cell.angle_alpha   90.00
_cell.angle_beta   90.00
_cell.angle_gamma   90.00
#
_symmetry.space_group_name_H-M   'P 1'
#
loop_
_entity.id
_entity.type
_entity.pdbx_description
1 polymer ?
#
loop_
_entity_poly.entity_id
_entity_poly.type
_entity_poly.pdbx_seq_one_letter_code
_entity_poly.pdbx_strand_id
1 'polypeptide(L)'
;MPTHSKPRVLVMLAIAAGLLALLVRAGTPAARKATLHVDFLDVGRGDSALITSPTGKTVLIDGGLAEAGPTIVSFLRSRNACPLDLILLTHRHADHLGGLVHVVESCGTRLYLDAPYPHESGIYGHLLRVLESRRVPVRQAERGRSIDLGDGARLLLLGPPTPTIEGADSDVNANSVVSRLDYGPGSVLFAADAEELAERWLLGSGANLRATVLKVGHHGSRHSSGPGFLRAVAPLAAIISTASGDAKHPHPDTLERLAQVRAKVFRTDRDGTIGVELDGASVIVRTGSRAEEWKTP
;
A
#
# COMPACT_ATOMS: atom_id res chain seq x y z
N MET A 1 28.56 -18.91 -77.14
CA MET A 1 28.45 -17.52 -76.59
C MET A 1 27.77 -17.60 -75.25
N PRO A 2 28.40 -17.26 -74.16
CA PRO A 2 27.80 -17.37 -72.83
C PRO A 2 27.11 -16.06 -72.41
N THR A 3 25.90 -16.15 -71.91
CA THR A 3 25.16 -15.02 -71.36
C THR A 3 25.37 -14.93 -69.85
N HIS A 4 26.05 -13.87 -69.43
CA HIS A 4 26.19 -13.49 -68.03
C HIS A 4 24.89 -12.83 -67.50
N SER A 5 24.26 -13.47 -66.54
CA SER A 5 23.21 -12.81 -65.73
C SER A 5 23.19 -13.32 -64.27
N LYS A 6 24.26 -13.12 -63.50
CA LYS A 6 24.30 -13.55 -62.07
C LYS A 6 24.60 -12.47 -61.01
N PRO A 7 24.82 -11.17 -61.25
CA PRO A 7 25.06 -10.27 -60.14
C PRO A 7 23.78 -9.61 -59.54
N ARG A 8 22.68 -9.53 -60.29
CA ARG A 8 21.47 -8.80 -59.79
C ARG A 8 20.67 -9.52 -58.70
N VAL A 9 20.65 -10.85 -58.73
CA VAL A 9 19.92 -11.68 -57.74
C VAL A 9 20.63 -11.67 -56.39
N LEU A 10 21.93 -11.68 -56.35
CA LEU A 10 22.73 -11.66 -55.09
C LEU A 10 22.60 -10.31 -54.36
N VAL A 11 22.53 -9.20 -55.07
CA VAL A 11 22.39 -7.87 -54.50
C VAL A 11 20.97 -7.68 -53.89
N MET A 12 19.93 -8.20 -54.53
CA MET A 12 18.55 -8.11 -53.99
C MET A 12 18.39 -9.00 -52.75
N LEU A 13 19.01 -10.15 -52.65
CA LEU A 13 18.98 -11.00 -51.46
C LEU A 13 19.75 -10.40 -50.29
N ALA A 14 20.86 -9.70 -50.53
CA ALA A 14 21.61 -9.00 -49.50
C ALA A 14 20.84 -7.77 -48.92
N ILE A 15 20.10 -7.03 -49.77
CA ILE A 15 19.26 -5.91 -49.35
C ILE A 15 18.05 -6.41 -48.56
N ALA A 16 17.42 -7.52 -49.00
CA ALA A 16 16.29 -8.11 -48.25
C ALA A 16 16.70 -8.66 -46.89
N ALA A 17 17.90 -9.30 -46.78
CA ALA A 17 18.45 -9.77 -45.52
C ALA A 17 18.84 -8.60 -44.57
N GLY A 18 19.38 -7.51 -45.14
CA GLY A 18 19.69 -6.29 -44.37
C GLY A 18 18.46 -5.58 -43.82
N LEU A 19 17.38 -5.49 -44.60
CA LEU A 19 16.08 -4.92 -44.16
C LEU A 19 15.39 -5.81 -43.13
N LEU A 20 15.46 -7.12 -43.23
CA LEU A 20 14.92 -8.06 -42.25
C LEU A 20 15.71 -8.00 -40.94
N ALA A 21 17.04 -7.81 -40.99
CA ALA A 21 17.86 -7.63 -39.81
C ALA A 21 17.63 -6.25 -39.10
N LEU A 22 17.28 -5.22 -39.87
CA LEU A 22 16.85 -3.91 -39.30
C LEU A 22 15.47 -3.98 -38.68
N LEU A 23 14.53 -4.75 -39.23
CA LEU A 23 13.18 -4.93 -38.66
C LEU A 23 13.19 -5.81 -37.39
N VAL A 24 14.13 -6.75 -37.27
CA VAL A 24 14.30 -7.57 -36.05
C VAL A 24 14.99 -6.80 -34.91
N ARG A 25 15.64 -5.66 -35.21
CA ARG A 25 16.17 -4.72 -34.21
C ARG A 25 15.19 -3.65 -33.75
N ALA A 26 13.98 -3.57 -34.31
CA ALA A 26 12.88 -2.88 -33.66
C ALA A 26 12.56 -3.69 -32.39
N GLY A 27 13.17 -3.27 -31.27
CA GLY A 27 13.13 -3.98 -30.00
C GLY A 27 11.70 -4.41 -29.69
N THR A 28 11.51 -5.67 -29.37
CA THR A 28 10.29 -6.11 -28.69
C THR A 28 9.99 -5.07 -27.62
N PRO A 29 8.82 -4.40 -27.65
CA PRO A 29 8.49 -3.48 -26.58
C PRO A 29 8.68 -4.27 -25.28
N ALA A 30 9.54 -3.78 -24.39
CA ALA A 30 9.74 -4.41 -23.09
C ALA A 30 8.34 -4.68 -22.53
N ALA A 31 8.05 -5.96 -22.26
CA ALA A 31 6.73 -6.34 -21.76
C ALA A 31 6.44 -5.41 -20.57
N ARG A 32 5.40 -4.57 -20.71
CA ARG A 32 5.03 -3.61 -19.67
C ARG A 32 4.81 -4.43 -18.41
N LYS A 33 5.58 -4.17 -17.37
CA LYS A 33 5.38 -4.87 -16.10
C LYS A 33 3.93 -4.71 -15.69
N ALA A 34 3.31 -5.78 -15.23
CA ALA A 34 1.96 -5.70 -14.72
C ALA A 34 1.92 -4.72 -13.55
N THR A 35 0.85 -3.97 -13.43
CA THR A 35 0.71 -2.88 -12.44
C THR A 35 0.34 -3.44 -11.08
N LEU A 36 0.99 -2.97 -10.03
CA LEU A 36 0.55 -3.15 -8.66
C LEU A 36 -0.39 -2.00 -8.30
N HIS A 37 -1.51 -2.32 -7.67
CA HIS A 37 -2.51 -1.35 -7.23
C HIS A 37 -2.62 -1.30 -5.71
N VAL A 38 -2.77 -0.09 -5.17
CA VAL A 38 -3.16 0.14 -3.78
C VAL A 38 -4.34 1.09 -3.78
N ASP A 39 -5.48 0.63 -3.30
CA ASP A 39 -6.68 1.46 -3.14
C ASP A 39 -6.83 1.82 -1.66
N PHE A 40 -6.70 3.10 -1.30
CA PHE A 40 -7.03 3.64 0.01
C PHE A 40 -8.51 3.98 0.02
N LEU A 41 -9.29 3.20 0.73
CA LEU A 41 -10.75 3.28 0.68
C LEU A 41 -11.25 4.48 1.48
N ASP A 42 -12.26 5.16 0.94
CA ASP A 42 -13.05 6.10 1.72
C ASP A 42 -14.01 5.30 2.61
N VAL A 43 -13.59 5.10 3.84
CA VAL A 43 -14.36 4.41 4.89
C VAL A 43 -14.88 5.36 5.96
N GLY A 44 -14.81 6.68 5.66
CA GLY A 44 -15.04 7.70 6.67
C GLY A 44 -13.88 7.74 7.66
N ARG A 45 -14.18 7.63 8.95
CA ARG A 45 -13.15 7.58 10.00
C ARG A 45 -12.49 6.20 10.02
N GLY A 46 -11.16 6.20 10.11
CA GLY A 46 -10.35 4.98 10.18
C GLY A 46 -9.59 4.67 8.89
N ASP A 47 -8.96 3.54 8.86
CA ASP A 47 -8.14 3.08 7.76
C ASP A 47 -8.67 1.81 7.11
N SER A 48 -8.59 1.75 5.79
CA SER A 48 -8.70 0.52 5.02
C SER A 48 -7.97 0.69 3.70
N ALA A 49 -7.04 -0.22 3.38
CA ALA A 49 -6.31 -0.19 2.12
C ALA A 49 -6.23 -1.58 1.50
N LEU A 50 -6.63 -1.70 0.21
CA LEU A 50 -6.50 -2.92 -0.57
C LEU A 50 -5.24 -2.85 -1.43
N ILE A 51 -4.33 -3.81 -1.28
CA ILE A 51 -3.22 -4.05 -2.19
C ILE A 51 -3.62 -5.17 -3.13
N THR A 52 -3.51 -4.94 -4.45
CA THR A 52 -3.63 -5.97 -5.48
C THR A 52 -2.33 -6.06 -6.24
N SER A 53 -1.63 -7.18 -6.09
CA SER A 53 -0.34 -7.40 -6.73
C SER A 53 -0.47 -7.69 -8.22
N PRO A 54 0.63 -7.59 -9.00
CA PRO A 54 0.63 -7.94 -10.42
C PRO A 54 0.22 -9.38 -10.70
N THR A 55 0.41 -10.28 -9.74
CA THR A 55 0.02 -11.71 -9.83
C THR A 55 -1.40 -11.98 -9.34
N GLY A 56 -2.14 -10.93 -8.93
CA GLY A 56 -3.51 -11.04 -8.42
C GLY A 56 -3.61 -11.39 -6.93
N LYS A 57 -2.50 -11.46 -6.18
CA LYS A 57 -2.57 -11.60 -4.71
C LYS A 57 -3.14 -10.34 -4.08
N THR A 58 -4.00 -10.52 -3.09
CA THR A 58 -4.74 -9.45 -2.43
C THR A 58 -4.44 -9.37 -0.95
N VAL A 59 -4.13 -8.16 -0.47
CA VAL A 59 -3.92 -7.88 0.96
C VAL A 59 -4.82 -6.72 1.36
N LEU A 60 -5.64 -6.91 2.38
CA LEU A 60 -6.37 -5.83 3.03
C LEU A 60 -5.62 -5.42 4.29
N ILE A 61 -5.26 -4.14 4.40
CA ILE A 61 -4.71 -3.54 5.60
C ILE A 61 -5.83 -2.75 6.27
N ASP A 62 -6.22 -3.17 7.47
CA ASP A 62 -7.31 -2.61 8.28
C ASP A 62 -8.69 -2.64 7.62
N GLY A 63 -9.72 -2.30 8.37
CA GLY A 63 -11.11 -2.41 7.95
C GLY A 63 -12.03 -1.28 8.42
N GLY A 64 -11.49 -0.14 8.84
CA GLY A 64 -12.31 0.98 9.27
C GLY A 64 -13.19 0.66 10.48
N LEU A 65 -14.15 1.54 10.74
CA LEU A 65 -15.21 1.30 11.72
C LEU A 65 -16.17 0.19 11.27
N ALA A 66 -16.96 -0.35 12.17
CA ALA A 66 -17.89 -1.45 11.90
C ALA A 66 -18.87 -1.16 10.75
N GLU A 67 -19.36 0.07 10.68
CA GLU A 67 -20.26 0.54 9.62
C GLU A 67 -19.62 0.60 8.23
N ALA A 68 -18.29 0.62 8.13
CA ALA A 68 -17.58 0.56 6.86
C ALA A 68 -17.56 -0.84 6.23
N GLY A 69 -17.79 -1.89 7.01
CA GLY A 69 -17.71 -3.28 6.57
C GLY A 69 -18.47 -3.58 5.26
N PRO A 70 -19.76 -3.24 5.12
CA PRO A 70 -20.51 -3.45 3.88
C PRO A 70 -19.92 -2.74 2.66
N THR A 71 -19.45 -1.49 2.83
CA THR A 71 -18.79 -0.70 1.77
C THR A 71 -17.50 -1.36 1.32
N ILE A 72 -16.66 -1.79 2.28
CA ILE A 72 -15.42 -2.52 2.00
C ILE A 72 -15.72 -3.80 1.22
N VAL A 73 -16.68 -4.63 1.66
CA VAL A 73 -17.03 -5.87 0.96
C VAL A 73 -17.53 -5.61 -0.45
N SER A 74 -18.35 -4.58 -0.65
CA SER A 74 -18.81 -4.18 -1.98
C SER A 74 -17.63 -3.82 -2.89
N PHE A 75 -16.68 -3.04 -2.37
CA PHE A 75 -15.46 -2.67 -3.09
C PHE A 75 -14.60 -3.90 -3.42
N LEU A 76 -14.32 -4.77 -2.44
CA LEU A 76 -13.54 -6.00 -2.64
C LEU A 76 -14.15 -6.89 -3.73
N ARG A 77 -15.47 -7.04 -3.75
CA ARG A 77 -16.19 -7.81 -4.78
C ARG A 77 -16.05 -7.16 -6.16
N SER A 78 -16.14 -5.83 -6.26
CA SER A 78 -15.94 -5.10 -7.52
C SER A 78 -14.55 -5.26 -8.10
N ARG A 79 -13.56 -5.53 -7.25
CA ARG A 79 -12.16 -5.81 -7.62
C ARG A 79 -11.86 -7.32 -7.80
N ASN A 80 -12.85 -8.20 -7.65
CA ASN A 80 -12.69 -9.66 -7.62
C ASN A 80 -11.67 -10.12 -6.56
N ALA A 81 -11.61 -9.42 -5.41
CA ALA A 81 -10.64 -9.65 -4.36
C ALA A 81 -11.13 -10.60 -3.24
N CYS A 82 -12.25 -11.29 -3.44
CA CYS A 82 -12.78 -12.25 -2.47
C CYS A 82 -12.55 -13.70 -2.93
N PRO A 83 -12.05 -14.60 -2.07
CA PRO A 83 -11.51 -14.32 -0.74
C PRO A 83 -10.16 -13.62 -0.81
N LEU A 84 -9.83 -12.79 0.19
CA LEU A 84 -8.53 -12.17 0.33
C LEU A 84 -7.43 -13.22 0.58
N ASP A 85 -6.21 -12.98 0.10
CA ASP A 85 -5.07 -13.82 0.46
C ASP A 85 -4.60 -13.52 1.90
N LEU A 86 -4.69 -12.25 2.31
CA LEU A 86 -4.24 -11.79 3.62
C LEU A 86 -5.07 -10.61 4.12
N ILE A 87 -5.41 -10.63 5.40
CA ILE A 87 -5.77 -9.43 6.16
C ILE A 87 -4.63 -9.13 7.14
N LEU A 88 -4.16 -7.90 7.14
CA LEU A 88 -3.22 -7.35 8.11
C LEU A 88 -3.94 -6.32 8.97
N LEU A 89 -4.08 -6.60 10.28
CA LEU A 89 -4.51 -5.61 11.25
C LEU A 89 -3.28 -4.87 11.79
N THR A 90 -3.27 -3.54 11.67
CA THR A 90 -2.15 -2.72 12.16
C THR A 90 -2.17 -2.60 13.68
N HIS A 91 -3.34 -2.39 14.26
CA HIS A 91 -3.57 -2.34 15.70
C HIS A 91 -5.07 -2.45 16.02
N ARG A 92 -5.40 -2.66 17.31
CA ARG A 92 -6.75 -3.12 17.70
C ARG A 92 -7.73 -1.98 18.05
N HIS A 93 -7.56 -0.77 17.55
CA HIS A 93 -8.58 0.27 17.68
C HIS A 93 -9.77 0.02 16.76
N ALA A 94 -10.95 0.49 17.17
CA ALA A 94 -12.22 0.18 16.50
C ALA A 94 -12.25 0.70 15.06
N ASP A 95 -11.62 1.82 14.78
CA ASP A 95 -11.52 2.45 13.47
C ASP A 95 -10.48 1.82 12.52
N HIS A 96 -9.87 0.70 12.94
CA HIS A 96 -9.03 -0.18 12.13
C HIS A 96 -9.57 -1.60 12.04
N LEU A 97 -10.13 -2.11 13.13
CA LEU A 97 -10.58 -3.50 13.18
C LEU A 97 -12.08 -3.69 12.96
N GLY A 98 -12.88 -2.62 13.13
CA GLY A 98 -14.34 -2.74 13.26
C GLY A 98 -15.02 -3.44 12.09
N GLY A 99 -14.74 -3.02 10.87
CA GLY A 99 -15.33 -3.60 9.65
C GLY A 99 -14.78 -4.98 9.28
N LEU A 100 -13.64 -5.41 9.87
CA LEU A 100 -13.03 -6.71 9.54
C LEU A 100 -13.92 -7.90 9.89
N VAL A 101 -14.77 -7.79 10.91
CA VAL A 101 -15.76 -8.84 11.23
C VAL A 101 -16.62 -9.11 10.01
N HIS A 102 -17.22 -8.06 9.43
CA HIS A 102 -18.08 -8.18 8.25
C HIS A 102 -17.29 -8.64 7.01
N VAL A 103 -16.05 -8.17 6.84
CA VAL A 103 -15.17 -8.60 5.74
C VAL A 103 -14.89 -10.10 5.82
N VAL A 104 -14.51 -10.62 6.98
CA VAL A 104 -14.25 -12.06 7.16
C VAL A 104 -15.50 -12.88 6.94
N GLU A 105 -16.66 -12.40 7.40
CA GLU A 105 -17.94 -13.10 7.23
C GLU A 105 -18.42 -13.13 5.77
N SER A 106 -18.23 -12.06 5.01
CA SER A 106 -18.88 -11.88 3.71
C SER A 106 -17.97 -12.08 2.50
N CYS A 107 -16.65 -11.91 2.68
CA CYS A 107 -15.63 -12.07 1.66
C CYS A 107 -14.68 -13.23 1.99
N GLY A 108 -14.28 -13.36 3.25
CA GLY A 108 -13.31 -14.35 3.71
C GLY A 108 -11.86 -13.92 3.49
N THR A 109 -10.95 -14.62 4.14
CA THR A 109 -9.50 -14.48 3.96
C THR A 109 -8.81 -15.83 4.16
N ARG A 110 -7.63 -16.00 3.56
CA ARG A 110 -6.81 -17.21 3.70
C ARG A 110 -5.85 -17.15 4.88
N LEU A 111 -5.46 -15.94 5.28
CA LEU A 111 -4.55 -15.70 6.41
C LEU A 111 -4.93 -14.38 7.08
N TYR A 112 -4.81 -14.34 8.40
CA TYR A 112 -4.93 -13.13 9.19
C TYR A 112 -3.65 -12.88 9.97
N LEU A 113 -3.05 -11.70 9.78
CA LEU A 113 -1.92 -11.20 10.57
C LEU A 113 -2.43 -10.19 11.59
N ASP A 114 -2.19 -10.52 12.85
CA ASP A 114 -2.66 -9.76 13.99
C ASP A 114 -1.56 -8.88 14.57
N ALA A 115 -1.94 -7.70 15.01
CA ALA A 115 -1.06 -6.84 15.79
C ALA A 115 -0.75 -7.49 17.14
N PRO A 116 0.52 -7.61 17.54
CA PRO A 116 0.89 -8.36 18.74
C PRO A 116 0.57 -7.61 20.04
N TYR A 117 0.47 -6.25 20.01
CA TYR A 117 0.22 -5.47 21.21
C TYR A 117 -1.21 -5.68 21.72
N PRO A 118 -1.40 -6.08 22.99
CA PRO A 118 -2.73 -6.38 23.51
C PRO A 118 -3.58 -5.13 23.64
N HIS A 119 -4.83 -5.23 23.20
CA HIS A 119 -5.88 -4.27 23.48
C HIS A 119 -7.21 -5.03 23.50
N GLU A 120 -7.80 -5.12 24.66
CA GLU A 120 -9.04 -5.86 24.82
C GLU A 120 -10.23 -5.05 24.33
N SER A 121 -11.02 -5.65 23.44
CA SER A 121 -12.30 -5.11 23.00
C SER A 121 -13.27 -6.22 22.65
N GLY A 122 -14.57 -5.98 22.84
CA GLY A 122 -15.61 -6.93 22.45
C GLY A 122 -15.61 -7.25 20.96
N ILE A 123 -15.25 -6.24 20.12
CA ILE A 123 -15.16 -6.38 18.65
C ILE A 123 -14.01 -7.33 18.30
N TYR A 124 -12.86 -7.18 18.95
CA TYR A 124 -11.71 -8.08 18.72
C TYR A 124 -12.02 -9.52 19.11
N GLY A 125 -12.63 -9.73 20.29
CA GLY A 125 -13.05 -11.05 20.70
C GLY A 125 -14.08 -11.68 19.75
N HIS A 126 -14.96 -10.88 19.16
CA HIS A 126 -15.90 -11.36 18.13
C HIS A 126 -15.15 -11.73 16.84
N LEU A 127 -14.24 -10.89 16.36
CA LEU A 127 -13.42 -11.18 15.18
C LEU A 127 -12.67 -12.53 15.32
N LEU A 128 -12.04 -12.77 16.48
CA LEU A 128 -11.32 -14.02 16.72
C LEU A 128 -12.26 -15.25 16.62
N ARG A 129 -13.47 -15.19 17.20
CA ARG A 129 -14.45 -16.28 17.07
C ARG A 129 -14.88 -16.50 15.62
N VAL A 130 -15.05 -15.45 14.83
CA VAL A 130 -15.39 -15.56 13.41
C VAL A 130 -14.23 -16.21 12.63
N LEU A 131 -13.00 -15.78 12.85
CA LEU A 131 -11.80 -16.36 12.23
C LEU A 131 -11.68 -17.86 12.57
N GLU A 132 -11.86 -18.22 13.84
CA GLU A 132 -11.84 -19.61 14.31
C GLU A 132 -12.92 -20.45 13.64
N SER A 133 -14.18 -19.98 13.64
CA SER A 133 -15.32 -20.69 13.03
C SER A 133 -15.09 -20.96 11.54
N ARG A 134 -14.35 -20.09 10.86
CA ARG A 134 -14.00 -20.21 9.44
C ARG A 134 -12.66 -20.91 9.21
N ARG A 135 -12.00 -21.36 10.27
CA ARG A 135 -10.70 -22.03 10.24
C ARG A 135 -9.62 -21.19 9.55
N VAL A 136 -9.69 -19.86 9.69
CA VAL A 136 -8.68 -18.96 9.16
C VAL A 136 -7.43 -19.02 10.04
N PRO A 137 -6.25 -19.31 9.49
CA PRO A 137 -5.02 -19.24 10.27
C PRO A 137 -4.76 -17.82 10.77
N VAL A 138 -4.50 -17.69 12.07
CA VAL A 138 -4.10 -16.44 12.72
C VAL A 138 -2.61 -16.51 13.03
N ARG A 139 -1.84 -15.45 12.68
CA ARG A 139 -0.43 -15.30 12.99
C ARG A 139 -0.20 -13.89 13.53
N GLN A 140 0.80 -13.72 14.37
CA GLN A 140 1.23 -12.39 14.79
C GLN A 140 2.13 -11.74 13.76
N ALA A 141 1.95 -10.43 13.59
CA ALA A 141 2.85 -9.62 12.79
C ALA A 141 4.18 -9.43 13.53
N GLU A 142 5.27 -9.69 12.83
CA GLU A 142 6.62 -9.63 13.37
C GLU A 142 7.47 -8.67 12.52
N ARG A 143 8.21 -7.80 13.18
CA ARG A 143 9.16 -6.91 12.50
C ARG A 143 10.18 -7.70 11.67
N GLY A 144 10.49 -7.17 10.48
CA GLY A 144 11.43 -7.79 9.56
C GLY A 144 10.82 -8.89 8.69
N ARG A 145 9.59 -9.32 8.95
CA ARG A 145 8.88 -10.26 8.10
C ARG A 145 8.58 -9.64 6.74
N SER A 146 8.98 -10.34 5.69
CA SER A 146 8.69 -9.97 4.30
C SER A 146 7.63 -10.91 3.73
N ILE A 147 6.57 -10.33 3.17
CA ILE A 147 5.47 -11.03 2.52
C ILE A 147 5.67 -10.87 1.02
N ASP A 148 5.93 -11.98 0.33
CA ASP A 148 6.09 -12.01 -1.12
C ASP A 148 4.71 -12.00 -1.80
N LEU A 149 4.46 -10.96 -2.57
CA LEU A 149 3.22 -10.76 -3.32
C LEU A 149 3.35 -11.20 -4.79
N GLY A 150 4.51 -11.73 -5.18
CA GLY A 150 4.82 -12.18 -6.55
C GLY A 150 5.32 -11.07 -7.45
N ASP A 151 5.97 -11.44 -8.55
CA ASP A 151 6.54 -10.55 -9.57
C ASP A 151 7.45 -9.43 -9.02
N GLY A 152 8.12 -9.71 -7.88
CA GLY A 152 8.99 -8.76 -7.19
C GLY A 152 8.28 -7.76 -6.27
N ALA A 153 6.95 -7.84 -6.16
CA ALA A 153 6.19 -7.06 -5.18
C ALA A 153 6.37 -7.64 -3.76
N ARG A 154 6.69 -6.81 -2.79
CA ARG A 154 6.96 -7.24 -1.40
C ARG A 154 6.36 -6.26 -0.40
N LEU A 155 5.70 -6.80 0.62
CA LEU A 155 5.26 -6.05 1.80
C LEU A 155 6.16 -6.42 2.97
N LEU A 156 6.98 -5.47 3.44
CA LEU A 156 7.90 -5.63 4.55
C LEU A 156 7.31 -4.99 5.80
N LEU A 157 7.24 -5.74 6.91
CA LEU A 157 6.81 -5.22 8.20
C LEU A 157 7.99 -4.52 8.89
N LEU A 158 7.90 -3.22 9.07
CA LEU A 158 8.90 -2.37 9.73
C LEU A 158 8.65 -2.27 11.24
N GLY A 159 7.40 -2.37 11.65
CA GLY A 159 6.91 -2.54 13.01
C GLY A 159 6.21 -3.91 13.18
N PRO A 160 5.74 -4.21 14.40
CA PRO A 160 5.76 -3.36 15.58
C PRO A 160 7.15 -3.19 16.19
N PRO A 161 7.35 -2.21 17.09
CA PRO A 161 8.58 -2.05 17.87
C PRO A 161 8.91 -3.30 18.69
N THR A 162 10.21 -3.57 18.79
CA THR A 162 10.73 -4.65 19.66
C THR A 162 11.98 -4.13 20.36
N PRO A 163 11.98 -4.00 21.72
CA PRO A 163 10.85 -4.24 22.62
C PRO A 163 9.67 -3.28 22.35
N THR A 164 8.49 -3.58 22.91
CA THR A 164 7.30 -2.72 22.83
C THR A 164 7.56 -1.36 23.48
N ILE A 165 6.94 -0.32 22.93
CA ILE A 165 6.95 1.03 23.49
C ILE A 165 5.86 1.08 24.56
N GLU A 166 6.21 1.61 25.72
CA GLU A 166 5.30 1.85 26.83
C GLU A 166 5.38 3.30 27.29
N GLY A 167 4.27 3.83 27.81
CA GLY A 167 4.17 5.19 28.31
C GLY A 167 3.98 6.24 27.22
N ALA A 168 3.48 5.84 26.05
CA ALA A 168 2.98 6.75 25.02
C ALA A 168 1.58 7.29 25.40
N ASP A 169 1.10 8.32 24.72
CA ASP A 169 -0.30 8.78 24.86
C ASP A 169 -1.27 7.65 24.49
N SER A 170 -0.89 6.80 23.53
CA SER A 170 -1.52 5.52 23.22
C SER A 170 -0.45 4.48 22.92
N ASP A 171 -0.23 3.55 23.85
CA ASP A 171 0.70 2.44 23.64
C ASP A 171 0.23 1.53 22.49
N VAL A 172 -1.07 1.43 22.27
CA VAL A 172 -1.65 0.68 21.16
C VAL A 172 -1.22 1.25 19.80
N ASN A 173 -1.29 2.59 19.64
CA ASN A 173 -0.82 3.28 18.43
C ASN A 173 0.70 3.18 18.29
N ALA A 174 1.43 3.38 19.39
CA ALA A 174 2.89 3.33 19.38
C ALA A 174 3.46 1.96 18.97
N ASN A 175 2.68 0.89 19.17
CA ASN A 175 3.03 -0.48 18.82
C ASN A 175 2.30 -0.99 17.58
N SER A 176 1.77 -0.11 16.74
CA SER A 176 1.12 -0.49 15.50
C SER A 176 2.10 -1.07 14.48
N VAL A 177 1.57 -1.88 13.56
CA VAL A 177 2.34 -2.52 12.50
C VAL A 177 2.56 -1.53 11.36
N VAL A 178 3.70 -0.85 11.37
CA VAL A 178 4.15 -0.06 10.23
C VAL A 178 4.68 -0.99 9.16
N SER A 179 4.30 -0.77 7.89
CA SER A 179 4.75 -1.62 6.79
C SER A 179 5.14 -0.81 5.55
N ARG A 180 6.00 -1.41 4.72
CA ARG A 180 6.46 -0.82 3.47
C ARG A 180 6.23 -1.79 2.32
N LEU A 181 5.53 -1.33 1.30
CA LEU A 181 5.32 -2.04 0.06
C LEU A 181 6.32 -1.55 -0.97
N ASP A 182 7.02 -2.49 -1.61
CA ASP A 182 7.97 -2.22 -2.68
C ASP A 182 7.54 -2.92 -3.97
N TYR A 183 7.60 -2.20 -5.09
CA TYR A 183 7.44 -2.77 -6.43
C TYR A 183 8.25 -1.98 -7.46
N GLY A 184 9.30 -2.61 -8.00
CA GLY A 184 10.29 -1.91 -8.81
C GLY A 184 10.92 -0.76 -8.03
N PRO A 185 11.04 0.45 -8.60
CA PRO A 185 11.55 1.63 -7.89
C PRO A 185 10.47 2.35 -7.07
N GLY A 186 9.18 2.01 -7.25
CA GLY A 186 8.07 2.60 -6.49
C GLY A 186 7.89 1.96 -5.13
N SER A 187 7.44 2.75 -4.15
CA SER A 187 7.18 2.26 -2.79
C SER A 187 6.08 3.03 -2.09
N VAL A 188 5.36 2.33 -1.20
CA VAL A 188 4.33 2.90 -0.31
C VAL A 188 4.69 2.57 1.13
N LEU A 189 4.78 3.58 1.99
CA LEU A 189 4.92 3.41 3.44
C LEU A 189 3.55 3.58 4.10
N PHE A 190 3.09 2.55 4.80
CA PHE A 190 1.90 2.57 5.64
C PHE A 190 2.34 2.82 7.07
N ALA A 191 2.11 4.04 7.57
CA ALA A 191 2.56 4.44 8.90
C ALA A 191 1.61 3.96 10.02
N ALA A 192 0.46 3.37 9.68
CA ALA A 192 -0.60 3.03 10.63
C ALA A 192 -0.93 4.26 11.51
N ASP A 193 -1.01 4.07 12.84
CA ASP A 193 -1.19 5.18 13.77
C ASP A 193 0.07 5.55 14.53
N ALA A 194 1.25 5.35 13.89
CA ALA A 194 2.52 5.77 14.46
C ALA A 194 2.53 7.27 14.75
N GLU A 195 2.89 7.61 15.99
CA GLU A 195 3.11 8.95 16.49
C GLU A 195 4.57 9.13 16.93
N GLU A 196 4.90 10.22 17.57
CA GLU A 196 6.25 10.68 17.84
C GLU A 196 7.19 9.59 18.42
N LEU A 197 6.75 8.79 19.39
CA LEU A 197 7.58 7.73 19.98
C LEU A 197 7.88 6.61 18.98
N ALA A 198 6.86 6.16 18.26
CA ALA A 198 6.99 5.15 17.21
C ALA A 198 7.86 5.66 16.06
N GLU A 199 7.68 6.91 15.63
CA GLU A 199 8.48 7.53 14.56
C GLU A 199 9.96 7.66 14.98
N ARG A 200 10.25 8.07 16.23
CA ARG A 200 11.62 8.11 16.75
C ARG A 200 12.24 6.72 16.79
N TRP A 201 11.47 5.73 17.21
CA TRP A 201 11.93 4.34 17.21
C TRP A 201 12.24 3.86 15.78
N LEU A 202 11.34 4.13 14.80
CA LEU A 202 11.55 3.79 13.39
C LEU A 202 12.84 4.42 12.84
N LEU A 203 13.07 5.70 13.13
CA LEU A 203 14.30 6.42 12.74
C LEU A 203 15.57 5.77 13.32
N GLY A 204 15.50 5.31 14.56
CA GLY A 204 16.63 4.63 15.23
C GLY A 204 16.80 3.14 14.84
N SER A 205 15.80 2.55 14.20
CA SER A 205 15.75 1.10 13.94
C SER A 205 16.65 0.61 12.80
N GLY A 206 17.22 1.53 12.00
CA GLY A 206 17.98 1.21 10.79
C GLY A 206 17.10 0.78 9.60
N ALA A 207 15.77 0.83 9.73
CA ALA A 207 14.86 0.50 8.64
C ALA A 207 14.93 1.53 7.50
N ASN A 208 14.81 1.07 6.26
CA ASN A 208 14.63 1.96 5.13
C ASN A 208 13.20 2.53 5.13
N LEU A 209 13.05 3.79 5.54
CA LEU A 209 11.76 4.48 5.58
C LEU A 209 11.43 5.22 4.27
N ARG A 210 12.40 5.40 3.36
CA ARG A 210 12.19 6.16 2.13
C ARG A 210 11.07 5.53 1.30
N ALA A 211 10.05 6.33 0.93
CA ALA A 211 8.92 5.86 0.15
C ALA A 211 8.37 6.95 -0.76
N THR A 212 7.93 6.56 -1.97
CA THR A 212 7.33 7.48 -2.95
C THR A 212 5.98 7.99 -2.47
N VAL A 213 5.19 7.10 -1.84
CA VAL A 213 3.88 7.42 -1.26
C VAL A 213 3.92 7.14 0.23
N LEU A 214 3.40 8.06 1.02
CA LEU A 214 3.17 7.89 2.46
C LEU A 214 1.68 7.83 2.75
N LYS A 215 1.19 6.71 3.33
CA LYS A 215 -0.06 6.76 4.10
C LYS A 215 0.28 7.41 5.43
N VAL A 216 -0.22 8.60 5.62
CA VAL A 216 0.08 9.46 6.77
C VAL A 216 -0.39 8.79 8.07
N GLY A 217 0.42 8.89 9.10
CA GLY A 217 0.12 8.29 10.40
C GLY A 217 -1.08 8.92 11.09
N HIS A 218 -1.85 8.11 11.78
CA HIS A 218 -2.96 8.49 12.66
C HIS A 218 -3.85 9.57 12.06
N HIS A 219 -4.33 9.33 10.84
CA HIS A 219 -5.24 10.19 10.06
C HIS A 219 -4.78 11.64 9.91
N GLY A 220 -3.47 11.91 10.08
CA GLY A 220 -2.91 13.26 10.11
C GLY A 220 -3.02 13.92 11.48
N SER A 221 -2.94 13.13 12.57
CA SER A 221 -2.83 13.63 13.94
C SER A 221 -1.73 14.68 14.08
N ARG A 222 -1.91 15.64 14.99
CA ARG A 222 -0.90 16.62 15.33
C ARG A 222 0.43 15.99 15.76
N HIS A 223 0.37 14.82 16.39
CA HIS A 223 1.50 14.09 16.97
C HIS A 223 2.16 13.10 16.01
N SER A 224 1.64 12.97 14.78
CA SER A 224 2.20 12.11 13.73
C SER A 224 2.92 12.92 12.65
N SER A 225 3.68 12.23 11.81
CA SER A 225 4.38 12.82 10.65
C SER A 225 5.32 13.96 11.06
N GLY A 226 6.16 13.70 12.04
CA GLY A 226 7.15 14.65 12.54
C GLY A 226 8.19 15.02 11.49
N PRO A 227 8.86 16.20 11.61
CA PRO A 227 9.80 16.67 10.58
C PRO A 227 10.95 15.70 10.30
N GLY A 228 11.45 15.00 11.32
CA GLY A 228 12.51 13.99 11.18
C GLY A 228 12.05 12.79 10.37
N PHE A 229 10.86 12.28 10.68
CA PHE A 229 10.23 11.17 9.98
C PHE A 229 9.94 11.53 8.53
N LEU A 230 9.31 12.69 8.26
CA LEU A 230 9.01 13.12 6.89
C LEU A 230 10.27 13.32 6.05
N ARG A 231 11.37 13.82 6.61
CA ARG A 231 12.65 13.90 5.89
C ARG A 231 13.21 12.52 5.54
N ALA A 232 13.07 11.55 6.44
CA ALA A 232 13.53 10.17 6.18
C ALA A 232 12.67 9.46 5.13
N VAL A 233 11.35 9.66 5.17
CA VAL A 233 10.42 9.11 4.17
C VAL A 233 10.57 9.81 2.84
N ALA A 234 10.70 11.13 2.81
CA ALA A 234 10.80 11.99 1.63
C ALA A 234 9.70 11.68 0.58
N PRO A 235 8.42 11.70 0.95
CA PRO A 235 7.33 11.30 0.08
C PRO A 235 7.06 12.33 -1.01
N LEU A 236 6.70 11.87 -2.22
CA LEU A 236 6.16 12.71 -3.29
C LEU A 236 4.66 12.91 -3.13
N ALA A 237 3.96 11.86 -2.66
CA ALA A 237 2.54 11.90 -2.36
C ALA A 237 2.27 11.45 -0.91
N ALA A 238 1.31 12.10 -0.26
CA ALA A 238 0.85 11.78 1.09
C ALA A 238 -0.67 11.52 1.06
N ILE A 239 -1.08 10.34 1.49
CA ILE A 239 -2.47 9.92 1.54
C ILE A 239 -2.96 10.01 2.98
N ILE A 240 -4.05 10.71 3.20
CA ILE A 240 -4.69 10.86 4.50
C ILE A 240 -6.09 10.25 4.44
N SER A 241 -6.32 9.18 5.20
CA SER A 241 -7.67 8.66 5.43
C SER A 241 -8.29 9.45 6.57
N THR A 242 -9.44 10.05 6.33
CA THR A 242 -10.17 10.87 7.33
C THR A 242 -11.62 11.03 6.90
N ALA A 243 -12.50 11.32 7.87
CA ALA A 243 -13.90 11.55 7.60
C ALA A 243 -14.20 13.02 7.26
N SER A 244 -15.20 13.24 6.43
CA SER A 244 -15.75 14.59 6.24
C SER A 244 -16.30 15.13 7.55
N GLY A 245 -15.92 16.36 7.89
CA GLY A 245 -16.34 17.02 9.13
C GLY A 245 -15.55 16.58 10.38
N ASP A 246 -14.51 15.76 10.27
CA ASP A 246 -13.62 15.51 11.41
C ASP A 246 -12.89 16.81 11.79
N ALA A 247 -13.18 17.31 13.00
CA ALA A 247 -12.62 18.57 13.50
C ALA A 247 -11.16 18.44 13.97
N LYS A 248 -10.66 17.21 14.15
CA LYS A 248 -9.32 16.93 14.68
C LYS A 248 -8.33 16.53 13.60
N HIS A 249 -8.80 15.84 12.55
CA HIS A 249 -7.94 15.23 11.52
C HIS A 249 -8.35 15.63 10.10
N PRO A 250 -7.37 15.94 9.23
CA PRO A 250 -5.97 16.15 9.57
C PRO A 250 -5.74 17.47 10.30
N HIS A 251 -4.80 17.48 11.25
CA HIS A 251 -4.44 18.70 11.97
C HIS A 251 -3.67 19.67 11.04
N PRO A 252 -3.91 20.99 11.14
CA PRO A 252 -3.20 21.99 10.32
C PRO A 252 -1.68 21.88 10.38
N ASP A 253 -1.10 21.67 11.57
CA ASP A 253 0.35 21.53 11.73
C ASP A 253 0.91 20.35 10.91
N THR A 254 0.14 19.27 10.77
CA THR A 254 0.54 18.10 9.97
C THR A 254 0.51 18.43 8.47
N LEU A 255 -0.51 19.15 8.03
CA LEU A 255 -0.59 19.62 6.64
C LEU A 255 0.56 20.57 6.31
N GLU A 256 0.93 21.46 7.25
CA GLU A 256 2.09 22.36 7.08
C GLU A 256 3.39 21.58 6.97
N ARG A 257 3.63 20.58 7.84
CA ARG A 257 4.84 19.73 7.76
C ARG A 257 4.92 18.97 6.44
N LEU A 258 3.80 18.46 5.92
CA LEU A 258 3.75 17.80 4.61
C LEU A 258 4.07 18.78 3.47
N ALA A 259 3.56 20.02 3.56
CA ALA A 259 3.89 21.07 2.59
C ALA A 259 5.37 21.45 2.61
N GLN A 260 6.01 21.51 3.79
CA GLN A 260 7.44 21.79 3.94
C GLN A 260 8.32 20.76 3.22
N VAL A 261 7.93 19.50 3.18
CA VAL A 261 8.62 18.46 2.40
C VAL A 261 8.11 18.35 0.96
N ARG A 262 7.21 19.25 0.53
CA ARG A 262 6.62 19.32 -0.81
C ARG A 262 5.84 18.06 -1.22
N ALA A 263 5.30 17.30 -0.26
CA ALA A 263 4.45 16.18 -0.55
C ALA A 263 3.09 16.66 -1.09
N LYS A 264 2.63 16.08 -2.20
CA LYS A 264 1.28 16.31 -2.70
C LYS A 264 0.29 15.57 -1.81
N VAL A 265 -0.64 16.29 -1.19
CA VAL A 265 -1.62 15.71 -0.27
C VAL A 265 -2.89 15.30 -1.00
N PHE A 266 -3.37 14.10 -0.71
CA PHE A 266 -4.66 13.52 -1.12
C PHE A 266 -5.40 13.09 0.15
N ARG A 267 -6.72 13.31 0.19
CA ARG A 267 -7.54 13.05 1.39
C ARG A 267 -8.81 12.33 1.00
N THR A 268 -9.16 11.25 1.70
CA THR A 268 -10.35 10.46 1.38
C THR A 268 -11.66 11.24 1.54
N ASP A 269 -11.74 12.16 2.51
CA ASP A 269 -12.91 13.01 2.73
C ASP A 269 -13.21 14.03 1.60
N ARG A 270 -12.25 14.25 0.71
CA ARG A 270 -12.34 15.19 -0.42
C ARG A 270 -12.24 14.52 -1.77
N ASP A 271 -11.40 13.51 -1.86
CA ASP A 271 -11.01 12.85 -3.10
C ASP A 271 -11.75 11.50 -3.28
N GLY A 272 -12.52 11.03 -2.26
CA GLY A 272 -13.09 9.69 -2.22
C GLY A 272 -12.00 8.62 -2.08
N THR A 273 -12.27 7.41 -2.54
CA THR A 273 -11.25 6.36 -2.61
C THR A 273 -10.10 6.76 -3.53
N ILE A 274 -8.86 6.63 -3.03
CA ILE A 274 -7.64 7.05 -3.72
C ILE A 274 -6.88 5.82 -4.19
N GLY A 275 -6.71 5.69 -5.51
CA GLY A 275 -5.93 4.62 -6.14
C GLY A 275 -4.46 5.04 -6.33
N VAL A 276 -3.54 4.14 -6.02
CA VAL A 276 -2.11 4.26 -6.32
C VAL A 276 -1.70 3.11 -7.22
N GLU A 277 -1.11 3.43 -8.35
CA GLU A 277 -0.60 2.47 -9.32
C GLU A 277 0.92 2.54 -9.37
N LEU A 278 1.58 1.39 -9.26
CA LEU A 278 3.01 1.23 -9.45
C LEU A 278 3.22 0.31 -10.67
N ASP A 279 3.76 0.82 -11.76
CA ASP A 279 3.95 0.07 -13.01
C ASP A 279 5.40 -0.38 -13.25
N GLY A 280 6.25 -0.20 -12.24
CA GLY A 280 7.69 -0.53 -12.31
C GLY A 280 8.56 0.55 -12.94
N ALA A 281 8.01 1.72 -13.35
CA ALA A 281 8.72 2.88 -13.89
C ALA A 281 8.19 4.19 -13.31
N SER A 282 6.92 4.24 -12.94
CA SER A 282 6.25 5.41 -12.38
C SER A 282 5.32 5.02 -11.21
N VAL A 283 4.96 6.01 -10.45
CA VAL A 283 3.87 5.95 -9.46
C VAL A 283 2.81 6.95 -9.87
N ILE A 284 1.57 6.47 -10.00
CA ILE A 284 0.43 7.28 -10.39
C ILE A 284 -0.58 7.25 -9.25
N VAL A 285 -0.98 8.42 -8.77
CA VAL A 285 -2.07 8.57 -7.80
C VAL A 285 -3.31 9.06 -8.52
N ARG A 286 -4.42 8.32 -8.39
CA ARG A 286 -5.71 8.62 -9.02
C ARG A 286 -6.79 8.86 -7.99
N THR A 287 -7.62 9.84 -8.27
CA THR A 287 -8.88 10.10 -7.57
C THR A 287 -10.02 10.13 -8.60
N GLY A 288 -11.25 10.29 -8.16
CA GLY A 288 -12.39 10.42 -9.10
C GLY A 288 -12.27 11.61 -10.06
N SER A 289 -11.48 12.64 -9.73
CA SER A 289 -11.41 13.90 -10.48
C SER A 289 -10.03 14.22 -11.07
N ARG A 290 -8.96 13.59 -10.61
CA ARG A 290 -7.57 13.91 -11.02
C ARG A 290 -6.65 12.71 -10.99
N ALA A 291 -5.56 12.80 -11.75
CA ALA A 291 -4.43 11.89 -11.68
C ALA A 291 -3.12 12.69 -11.64
N GLU A 292 -2.18 12.23 -10.84
CA GLU A 292 -0.83 12.78 -10.74
C GLU A 292 0.17 11.63 -10.94
N GLU A 293 1.22 11.87 -11.72
CA GLU A 293 2.23 10.88 -12.05
C GLU A 293 3.62 11.37 -11.66
N TRP A 294 4.41 10.48 -11.06
CA TRP A 294 5.82 10.70 -10.78
C TRP A 294 6.65 9.58 -11.39
N LYS A 295 7.64 9.95 -12.19
CA LYS A 295 8.66 8.99 -12.63
C LYS A 295 9.55 8.64 -11.45
N THR A 296 9.74 7.38 -11.22
CA THR A 296 10.64 6.88 -10.19
C THR A 296 12.05 6.73 -10.78
N PRO A 297 13.09 7.14 -10.05
CA PRO A 297 14.48 7.10 -10.55
C PRO A 297 15.00 5.69 -10.80
#